data_f5252f37f023a11ac3a7db5670eee849
#
_entry.id   f5252f37f023a11ac3a7db5670eee849
#
_cell.length_a   1.000
_cell.length_b   1.000
_cell.length_c   1.000
_cell.angle_alpha   90.00
_cell.angle_beta   90.00
_cell.angle_gamma   90.00
#
_symmetry.space_group_name_H-M   'P 1'
#
loop_
_entity.id
_entity.type
_entity.pdbx_description
1 polymer ?
#
loop_
_entity_poly.entity_id
_entity_poly.type
_entity_poly.pdbx_seq_one_letter_code
_entity_poly.pdbx_strand_id
1 'polypeptide(L)'
;MLRVDVTRQLGEFSLEAAFESQGRVTGLFGASGAGKSSLINIIAGLLRPDRGIVTLDAEVLDDTSKGIHVPPHKRRIGYVFQDARLFPHLDVRQNLDYGRRMNRLAADSAQHARVTGLLDIGHLLDRRPGQLSGGERQRVALGRALLSKPRLLLLDEPLGSLDEGRKEEILPYLVRLRDEGIPMVYVSHDAAELRQLATQIVMLKNGRVTALGGVKVLA
;
A
#
# COMPACT_ATOMS: atom_id res chain seq x y z
N MET A 1 10.22 2.15 10.69
CA MET A 1 10.34 0.67 10.74
C MET A 1 8.98 0.08 11.07
N LEU A 2 8.51 -0.91 10.29
CA LEU A 2 7.27 -1.62 10.53
C LEU A 2 7.58 -2.97 11.20
N ARG A 3 6.94 -3.26 12.35
CA ARG A 3 6.96 -4.57 12.98
C ARG A 3 5.55 -5.11 13.05
N VAL A 4 5.38 -6.35 12.68
CA VAL A 4 4.13 -7.09 12.70
C VAL A 4 4.36 -8.41 13.39
N ASP A 5 3.51 -8.74 14.36
CA ASP A 5 3.48 -10.02 15.05
C ASP A 5 2.02 -10.26 15.45
N VAL A 6 1.27 -10.94 14.59
CA VAL A 6 -0.19 -11.01 14.71
C VAL A 6 -0.72 -12.38 14.36
N THR A 7 -1.84 -12.74 14.99
CA THR A 7 -2.68 -13.88 14.60
C THR A 7 -4.10 -13.42 14.34
N ARG A 8 -4.76 -14.01 13.34
CA ARG A 8 -6.15 -13.76 13.02
C ARG A 8 -6.82 -15.00 12.43
N GLN A 9 -7.95 -15.42 13.03
CA GLN A 9 -8.80 -16.47 12.47
C GLN A 9 -9.85 -15.87 11.53
N LEU A 10 -9.98 -16.43 10.33
CA LEU A 10 -10.92 -16.00 9.28
C LEU A 10 -11.68 -17.23 8.76
N GLY A 11 -12.74 -17.62 9.46
CA GLY A 11 -13.41 -18.89 9.20
C GLY A 11 -12.46 -20.06 9.47
N GLU A 12 -12.24 -20.92 8.47
CA GLU A 12 -11.28 -22.04 8.56
C GLU A 12 -9.82 -21.61 8.32
N PHE A 13 -9.59 -20.41 7.74
CA PHE A 13 -8.26 -19.91 7.47
C PHE A 13 -7.67 -19.19 8.69
N SER A 14 -6.43 -19.54 9.05
CA SER A 14 -5.67 -18.88 10.12
C SER A 14 -4.49 -18.11 9.53
N LEU A 15 -4.41 -16.82 9.85
CA LEU A 15 -3.25 -15.98 9.57
C LEU A 15 -2.37 -15.90 10.81
N GLU A 16 -1.08 -16.24 10.67
CA GLU A 16 -0.04 -16.10 11.68
C GLU A 16 1.19 -15.49 11.03
N ALA A 17 1.46 -14.22 11.29
CA ALA A 17 2.50 -13.49 10.59
C ALA A 17 3.36 -12.69 11.56
N ALA A 18 4.66 -13.00 11.59
CA ALA A 18 5.66 -12.26 12.34
C ALA A 18 6.82 -11.86 11.45
N PHE A 19 7.09 -10.54 11.35
CA PHE A 19 8.24 -10.00 10.63
C PHE A 19 8.53 -8.56 11.03
N GLU A 20 9.76 -8.12 10.73
CA GLU A 20 10.16 -6.72 10.81
C GLU A 20 10.61 -6.23 9.43
N SER A 21 10.12 -5.07 9.04
CA SER A 21 10.52 -4.39 7.80
C SER A 21 11.58 -3.36 8.12
N GLN A 22 12.78 -3.59 7.57
CA GLN A 22 13.92 -2.66 7.66
C GLN A 22 14.19 -1.98 6.32
N GLY A 23 13.52 -2.43 5.26
CA GLY A 23 13.71 -1.96 3.90
C GLY A 23 12.82 -0.77 3.53
N ARG A 24 13.19 -0.06 2.46
CA ARG A 24 12.32 0.98 1.86
C ARG A 24 11.06 0.37 1.28
N VAL A 25 11.18 -0.79 0.62
CA VAL A 25 10.05 -1.52 0.03
C VAL A 25 10.06 -2.96 0.53
N THR A 26 9.02 -3.33 1.27
CA THR A 26 8.77 -4.70 1.72
C THR A 26 7.77 -5.34 0.78
N GLY A 27 8.22 -6.31 -0.02
CA GLY A 27 7.36 -7.12 -0.87
C GLY A 27 6.68 -8.23 -0.08
N LEU A 28 5.36 -8.32 -0.13
CA LEU A 28 4.60 -9.48 0.35
C LEU A 28 4.32 -10.39 -0.84
N PHE A 29 4.98 -11.54 -0.89
CA PHE A 29 4.86 -12.53 -1.95
C PHE A 29 4.13 -13.79 -1.48
N GLY A 30 3.31 -14.35 -2.33
CA GLY A 30 2.62 -15.63 -2.08
C GLY A 30 1.45 -15.84 -3.05
N ALA A 31 0.97 -17.08 -3.12
CA ALA A 31 -0.17 -17.43 -3.95
C ALA A 31 -1.45 -16.67 -3.57
N SER A 32 -2.45 -16.66 -4.46
CA SER A 32 -3.79 -16.17 -4.10
C SER A 32 -4.33 -16.96 -2.91
N GLY A 33 -4.99 -16.28 -1.97
CA GLY A 33 -5.46 -16.90 -0.74
C GLY A 33 -4.40 -17.12 0.36
N ALA A 34 -3.12 -16.76 0.13
CA ALA A 34 -2.07 -16.92 1.16
C ALA A 34 -2.24 -16.02 2.40
N GLY A 35 -3.15 -15.03 2.38
CA GLY A 35 -3.41 -14.13 3.50
C GLY A 35 -2.80 -12.72 3.33
N LYS A 36 -2.24 -12.40 2.16
CA LYS A 36 -1.58 -11.11 1.89
C LYS A 36 -2.49 -9.91 2.13
N SER A 37 -3.69 -9.90 1.54
CA SER A 37 -4.66 -8.81 1.72
C SER A 37 -5.19 -8.73 3.15
N SER A 38 -5.35 -9.85 3.86
CA SER A 38 -5.72 -9.85 5.27
C SER A 38 -4.64 -9.21 6.14
N LEU A 39 -3.37 -9.53 5.86
CA LEU A 39 -2.23 -8.96 6.56
C LEU A 39 -2.12 -7.44 6.34
N ILE A 40 -2.23 -6.99 5.08
CA ILE A 40 -2.16 -5.56 4.77
C ILE A 40 -3.36 -4.80 5.35
N ASN A 41 -4.54 -5.42 5.43
CA ASN A 41 -5.72 -4.86 6.09
C ASN A 41 -5.53 -4.74 7.61
N ILE A 42 -4.82 -5.67 8.26
CA ILE A 42 -4.45 -5.53 9.68
C ILE A 42 -3.51 -4.33 9.84
N ILE A 43 -2.47 -4.22 9.03
CA ILE A 43 -1.52 -3.08 9.08
C ILE A 43 -2.26 -1.74 8.85
N ALA A 44 -3.24 -1.71 7.94
CA ALA A 44 -4.07 -0.54 7.69
C ALA A 44 -5.07 -0.22 8.81
N GLY A 45 -5.35 -1.16 9.72
CA GLY A 45 -6.38 -1.05 10.75
C GLY A 45 -7.81 -1.30 10.27
N LEU A 46 -7.96 -1.84 9.06
CA LEU A 46 -9.25 -2.25 8.49
C LEU A 46 -9.74 -3.60 9.02
N LEU A 47 -8.81 -4.41 9.49
CA LEU A 47 -9.05 -5.69 10.15
C LEU A 47 -8.30 -5.70 11.49
N ARG A 48 -8.97 -6.10 12.57
CA ARG A 48 -8.32 -6.24 13.88
C ARG A 48 -7.66 -7.63 14.00
N PRO A 49 -6.43 -7.73 14.50
CA PRO A 49 -5.86 -9.03 14.88
C PRO A 49 -6.60 -9.61 16.09
N ASP A 50 -6.64 -10.94 16.22
CA ASP A 50 -7.16 -11.60 17.43
C ASP A 50 -6.11 -11.53 18.54
N ARG A 51 -4.82 -11.67 18.18
CA ARG A 51 -3.69 -11.52 19.09
C ARG A 51 -2.53 -10.86 18.38
N GLY A 52 -1.72 -10.14 19.15
CA GLY A 52 -0.43 -9.65 18.70
C GLY A 52 -0.30 -8.14 18.69
N ILE A 53 0.73 -7.66 18.01
CA ILE A 53 1.16 -6.28 17.99
C ILE A 53 1.51 -5.84 16.57
N VAL A 54 1.12 -4.61 16.22
CA VAL A 54 1.59 -3.89 15.03
C VAL A 54 2.20 -2.57 15.48
N THR A 55 3.45 -2.30 15.10
CA THR A 55 4.09 -1.02 15.35
C THR A 55 4.61 -0.41 14.06
N LEU A 56 4.50 0.89 13.93
CA LEU A 56 5.11 1.68 12.84
C LEU A 56 5.96 2.77 13.46
N ASP A 57 7.25 2.74 13.16
CA ASP A 57 8.29 3.54 13.83
C ASP A 57 8.27 3.25 15.35
N ALA A 58 8.07 4.22 16.19
CA ALA A 58 7.97 4.04 17.65
C ALA A 58 6.51 3.93 18.14
N GLU A 59 5.53 4.01 17.24
CA GLU A 59 4.11 4.04 17.59
C GLU A 59 3.47 2.66 17.53
N VAL A 60 2.75 2.27 18.58
CA VAL A 60 1.93 1.05 18.63
C VAL A 60 0.60 1.34 17.93
N LEU A 61 0.34 0.64 16.81
CA LEU A 61 -0.92 0.74 16.06
C LEU A 61 -1.97 -0.27 16.54
N ASP A 62 -1.54 -1.47 16.87
CA ASP A 62 -2.33 -2.50 17.53
C ASP A 62 -1.51 -3.14 18.65
N ASP A 63 -2.15 -3.40 19.79
CA ASP A 63 -1.65 -4.26 20.86
C ASP A 63 -2.86 -4.88 21.54
N THR A 64 -3.13 -6.14 21.25
CA THR A 64 -4.32 -6.82 21.77
C THR A 64 -4.24 -7.07 23.28
N SER A 65 -3.02 -7.19 23.82
CA SER A 65 -2.83 -7.39 25.27
C SER A 65 -3.17 -6.15 26.09
N LYS A 66 -3.03 -4.96 25.47
CA LYS A 66 -3.33 -3.66 26.08
C LYS A 66 -4.63 -3.05 25.58
N GLY A 67 -5.36 -3.73 24.69
CA GLY A 67 -6.58 -3.21 24.09
C GLY A 67 -6.36 -2.02 23.16
N ILE A 68 -5.13 -1.80 22.67
CA ILE A 68 -4.81 -0.70 21.76
C ILE A 68 -5.23 -1.07 20.35
N HIS A 69 -5.99 -0.17 19.71
CA HIS A 69 -6.31 -0.22 18.28
C HIS A 69 -6.44 1.19 17.74
N VAL A 70 -5.44 1.65 17.01
CA VAL A 70 -5.48 2.93 16.32
C VAL A 70 -6.35 2.79 15.07
N PRO A 71 -7.44 3.58 14.93
CA PRO A 71 -8.32 3.47 13.76
C PRO A 71 -7.60 3.90 12.47
N PRO A 72 -8.01 3.39 11.27
CA PRO A 72 -7.31 3.61 10.00
C PRO A 72 -6.95 5.08 9.71
N HIS A 73 -7.90 5.99 9.91
CA HIS A 73 -7.73 7.41 9.60
C HIS A 73 -6.69 8.13 10.50
N LYS A 74 -6.30 7.53 11.62
CA LYS A 74 -5.26 8.06 12.53
C LYS A 74 -3.89 7.44 12.30
N ARG A 75 -3.77 6.34 11.51
CA ARG A 75 -2.50 5.66 11.26
C ARG A 75 -1.57 6.41 10.30
N ARG A 76 -2.08 7.40 9.57
CA ARG A 76 -1.33 8.13 8.52
C ARG A 76 -0.72 7.17 7.49
N ILE A 77 -1.49 6.19 7.07
CA ILE A 77 -1.13 5.18 6.06
C ILE A 77 -1.87 5.51 4.76
N GLY A 78 -1.15 5.56 3.66
CA GLY A 78 -1.74 5.63 2.33
C GLY A 78 -2.04 4.22 1.82
N TYR A 79 -3.29 3.93 1.45
CA TYR A 79 -3.68 2.63 0.94
C TYR A 79 -4.14 2.75 -0.52
N VAL A 80 -3.50 1.99 -1.39
CA VAL A 80 -3.88 1.81 -2.79
C VAL A 80 -4.38 0.39 -2.98
N PHE A 81 -5.66 0.29 -3.31
CA PHE A 81 -6.34 -0.99 -3.57
C PHE A 81 -6.12 -1.43 -5.01
N GLN A 82 -6.27 -2.71 -5.27
CA GLN A 82 -6.20 -3.31 -6.60
C GLN A 82 -7.13 -2.60 -7.60
N ASP A 83 -8.37 -2.27 -7.22
CA ASP A 83 -9.36 -1.58 -8.04
C ASP A 83 -9.26 -0.06 -8.01
N ALA A 84 -8.14 0.52 -7.55
CA ALA A 84 -7.92 1.97 -7.36
C ALA A 84 -8.93 2.68 -6.42
N ARG A 85 -10.19 2.29 -6.38
CA ARG A 85 -11.28 2.81 -5.52
C ARG A 85 -11.34 4.33 -5.46
N LEU A 86 -11.35 4.97 -6.63
CA LEU A 86 -11.56 6.41 -6.72
C LEU A 86 -13.00 6.76 -6.38
N PHE A 87 -13.23 7.95 -5.83
CA PHE A 87 -14.55 8.47 -5.55
C PHE A 87 -15.22 8.87 -6.87
N PRO A 88 -16.28 8.17 -7.35
CA PRO A 88 -16.83 8.35 -8.70
C PRO A 88 -17.54 9.69 -8.89
N HIS A 89 -18.00 10.31 -7.80
CA HIS A 89 -18.70 11.59 -7.80
C HIS A 89 -17.74 12.80 -7.76
N LEU A 90 -16.44 12.57 -7.53
CA LEU A 90 -15.40 13.58 -7.50
C LEU A 90 -14.56 13.53 -8.80
N ASP A 91 -14.09 14.70 -9.28
CA ASP A 91 -13.07 14.75 -10.30
C ASP A 91 -11.69 14.31 -9.78
N VAL A 92 -10.69 14.25 -10.67
CA VAL A 92 -9.32 13.82 -10.29
C VAL A 92 -8.73 14.78 -9.26
N ARG A 93 -8.85 16.08 -9.44
CA ARG A 93 -8.35 17.11 -8.50
C ARG A 93 -8.95 16.92 -7.11
N GLN A 94 -10.24 16.70 -7.02
CA GLN A 94 -10.95 16.47 -5.76
C GLN A 94 -10.55 15.14 -5.14
N ASN A 95 -10.37 14.08 -5.92
CA ASN A 95 -9.85 12.79 -5.45
C ASN A 95 -8.46 12.95 -4.84
N LEU A 96 -7.55 13.66 -5.51
CA LEU A 96 -6.19 13.92 -5.04
C LEU A 96 -6.17 14.70 -3.72
N ASP A 97 -7.03 15.70 -3.60
CA ASP A 97 -7.13 16.57 -2.43
C ASP A 97 -7.87 15.94 -1.25
N TYR A 98 -8.58 14.81 -1.46
CA TYR A 98 -9.47 14.24 -0.45
C TYR A 98 -8.76 13.93 0.87
N GLY A 99 -7.65 13.19 0.81
CA GLY A 99 -6.90 12.81 2.01
C GLY A 99 -6.35 14.02 2.78
N ARG A 100 -5.84 15.01 2.04
CA ARG A 100 -5.36 16.27 2.61
C ARG A 100 -6.46 17.00 3.38
N ARG A 101 -7.66 17.14 2.76
CA ARG A 101 -8.82 17.81 3.38
C ARG A 101 -9.29 17.08 4.64
N MET A 102 -9.39 15.73 4.59
CA MET A 102 -9.83 14.94 5.74
C MET A 102 -8.83 15.00 6.90
N ASN A 103 -7.54 15.06 6.60
CA ASN A 103 -6.49 15.20 7.59
C ASN A 103 -6.24 16.66 8.02
N ARG A 104 -7.04 17.63 7.53
CA ARG A 104 -6.92 19.07 7.80
C ARG A 104 -5.51 19.62 7.53
N LEU A 105 -4.83 19.08 6.53
CA LEU A 105 -3.52 19.56 6.11
C LEU A 105 -3.66 20.83 5.27
N ALA A 106 -2.75 21.78 5.44
CA ALA A 106 -2.68 22.98 4.62
C ALA A 106 -2.49 22.65 3.13
N ALA A 107 -2.96 23.53 2.26
CA ALA A 107 -2.70 23.40 0.83
C ALA A 107 -1.19 23.51 0.57
N ASP A 108 -0.67 22.65 -0.25
CA ASP A 108 0.74 22.57 -0.63
C ASP A 108 0.81 22.41 -2.16
N SER A 109 0.82 23.57 -2.83
CA SER A 109 0.82 23.61 -4.30
C SER A 109 2.10 23.02 -4.90
N ALA A 110 3.23 23.16 -4.21
CA ALA A 110 4.50 22.60 -4.65
C ALA A 110 4.48 21.07 -4.61
N GLN A 111 3.99 20.48 -3.49
CA GLN A 111 3.83 19.03 -3.40
C GLN A 111 2.77 18.52 -4.40
N HIS A 112 1.66 19.24 -4.59
CA HIS A 112 0.65 18.86 -5.57
C HIS A 112 1.24 18.82 -6.99
N ALA A 113 1.95 19.87 -7.41
CA ALA A 113 2.61 19.93 -8.71
C ALA A 113 3.67 18.83 -8.87
N ARG A 114 4.46 18.57 -7.82
CA ARG A 114 5.46 17.49 -7.82
C ARG A 114 4.81 16.12 -8.02
N VAL A 115 3.76 15.79 -7.25
CA VAL A 115 3.09 14.48 -7.33
C VAL A 115 2.37 14.31 -8.67
N THR A 116 1.67 15.33 -9.16
CA THR A 116 0.99 15.27 -10.46
C THR A 116 1.98 15.16 -11.63
N GLY A 117 3.14 15.82 -11.55
CA GLY A 117 4.21 15.69 -12.54
C GLY A 117 4.90 14.33 -12.46
N LEU A 118 5.21 13.84 -11.23
CA LEU A 118 5.82 12.53 -11.02
C LEU A 118 4.99 11.39 -11.62
N LEU A 119 3.66 11.45 -11.47
CA LEU A 119 2.71 10.43 -11.92
C LEU A 119 2.12 10.73 -13.31
N ASP A 120 2.52 11.81 -13.94
CA ASP A 120 2.00 12.27 -15.24
C ASP A 120 0.45 12.30 -15.30
N ILE A 121 -0.17 12.93 -14.29
CA ILE A 121 -1.63 13.03 -14.17
C ILE A 121 -2.14 14.48 -14.22
N GLY A 122 -1.28 15.45 -14.49
CA GLY A 122 -1.65 16.86 -14.50
C GLY A 122 -2.73 17.19 -15.54
N HIS A 123 -2.70 16.52 -16.71
CA HIS A 123 -3.66 16.67 -17.79
C HIS A 123 -5.02 16.01 -17.53
N LEU A 124 -5.16 15.27 -16.42
CA LEU A 124 -6.36 14.52 -16.04
C LEU A 124 -7.21 15.23 -14.98
N LEU A 125 -6.73 16.34 -14.40
CA LEU A 125 -7.25 16.93 -13.17
C LEU A 125 -8.75 17.22 -13.19
N ASP A 126 -9.30 17.60 -14.35
CA ASP A 126 -10.70 17.97 -14.51
C ASP A 126 -11.57 16.81 -15.02
N ARG A 127 -10.98 15.61 -15.21
CA ARG A 127 -11.72 14.40 -15.62
C ARG A 127 -12.34 13.71 -14.41
N ARG A 128 -13.41 12.94 -14.65
CA ARG A 128 -14.01 12.03 -13.67
C ARG A 128 -13.43 10.61 -13.80
N PRO A 129 -13.45 9.79 -12.74
CA PRO A 129 -12.89 8.43 -12.75
C PRO A 129 -13.39 7.54 -13.89
N GLY A 130 -14.66 7.69 -14.30
CA GLY A 130 -15.24 6.93 -15.42
C GLY A 130 -14.65 7.25 -16.79
N GLN A 131 -13.92 8.36 -16.93
CA GLN A 131 -13.27 8.80 -18.16
C GLN A 131 -11.79 8.40 -18.24
N LEU A 132 -11.30 7.70 -17.22
CA LEU A 132 -9.91 7.32 -17.10
C LEU A 132 -9.70 5.86 -17.54
N SER A 133 -8.55 5.59 -18.16
CA SER A 133 -8.05 4.24 -18.38
C SER A 133 -7.73 3.55 -17.04
N GLY A 134 -7.49 2.23 -17.03
CA GLY A 134 -7.09 1.49 -15.84
C GLY A 134 -5.80 2.04 -15.23
N GLY A 135 -4.77 2.28 -16.06
CA GLY A 135 -3.49 2.84 -15.63
C GLY A 135 -3.62 4.28 -15.09
N GLU A 136 -4.42 5.14 -15.75
CA GLU A 136 -4.69 6.50 -15.25
C GLU A 136 -5.39 6.46 -13.89
N ARG A 137 -6.40 5.58 -13.70
CA ARG A 137 -7.05 5.41 -12.39
C ARG A 137 -6.06 5.00 -11.30
N GLN A 138 -5.14 4.10 -11.62
CA GLN A 138 -4.15 3.62 -10.67
C GLN A 138 -3.15 4.73 -10.30
N ARG A 139 -2.68 5.50 -11.27
CA ARG A 139 -1.80 6.67 -11.02
C ARG A 139 -2.50 7.74 -10.18
N VAL A 140 -3.77 8.00 -10.42
CA VAL A 140 -4.57 8.92 -9.60
C VAL A 140 -4.74 8.40 -8.17
N ALA A 141 -4.96 7.10 -7.98
CA ALA A 141 -5.05 6.48 -6.65
C ALA A 141 -3.73 6.59 -5.87
N LEU A 142 -2.59 6.37 -6.56
CA LEU A 142 -1.26 6.61 -5.99
C LEU A 142 -1.08 8.09 -5.60
N GLY A 143 -1.45 9.02 -6.47
CA GLY A 143 -1.38 10.45 -6.18
C GLY A 143 -2.22 10.85 -4.98
N ARG A 144 -3.44 10.33 -4.87
CA ARG A 144 -4.33 10.54 -3.71
C ARG A 144 -3.69 10.04 -2.41
N ALA A 145 -3.08 8.86 -2.45
CA ALA A 145 -2.40 8.30 -1.29
C ALA A 145 -1.18 9.15 -0.88
N LEU A 146 -0.36 9.57 -1.82
CA LEU A 146 0.84 10.40 -1.58
C LEU A 146 0.50 11.79 -1.02
N LEU A 147 -0.52 12.45 -1.57
CA LEU A 147 -0.93 13.79 -1.14
C LEU A 147 -1.55 13.81 0.27
N SER A 148 -1.90 12.66 0.83
CA SER A 148 -2.27 12.54 2.24
C SER A 148 -1.08 12.63 3.21
N LYS A 149 0.16 12.76 2.71
CA LYS A 149 1.42 12.74 3.46
C LYS A 149 1.55 11.51 4.38
N PRO A 150 1.50 10.30 3.80
CA PRO A 150 1.54 9.07 4.58
C PRO A 150 2.95 8.80 5.13
N ARG A 151 3.03 8.08 6.25
CA ARG A 151 4.28 7.51 6.78
C ARG A 151 4.64 6.18 6.14
N LEU A 152 3.66 5.49 5.58
CA LEU A 152 3.76 4.20 4.93
C LEU A 152 2.74 4.12 3.81
N LEU A 153 3.14 3.60 2.65
CA LEU A 153 2.23 3.22 1.58
C LEU A 153 1.97 1.72 1.63
N LEU A 154 0.72 1.34 1.55
CA LEU A 154 0.27 -0.03 1.35
C LEU A 154 -0.30 -0.15 -0.06
N LEU A 155 0.28 -1.03 -0.86
CA LEU A 155 -0.06 -1.23 -2.26
C LEU A 155 -0.52 -2.70 -2.42
N ASP A 156 -1.84 -2.91 -2.55
CA ASP A 156 -2.43 -4.25 -2.64
C ASP A 156 -2.65 -4.64 -4.09
N GLU A 157 -1.73 -5.42 -4.65
CA GLU A 157 -1.72 -5.86 -6.05
C GLU A 157 -1.99 -4.71 -7.04
N PRO A 158 -1.27 -3.57 -6.95
CA PRO A 158 -1.63 -2.35 -7.66
C PRO A 158 -1.54 -2.47 -9.19
N LEU A 159 -0.88 -3.51 -9.70
CA LEU A 159 -0.74 -3.79 -11.13
C LEU A 159 -1.53 -5.03 -11.56
N GLY A 160 -2.16 -5.77 -10.63
CA GLY A 160 -2.76 -7.08 -10.88
C GLY A 160 -3.93 -7.10 -11.87
N SER A 161 -4.62 -5.97 -12.08
CA SER A 161 -5.73 -5.84 -13.04
C SER A 161 -5.32 -5.24 -14.37
N LEU A 162 -4.02 -5.02 -14.61
CA LEU A 162 -3.50 -4.37 -15.80
C LEU A 162 -2.87 -5.39 -16.74
N ASP A 163 -3.00 -5.14 -18.06
CA ASP A 163 -2.23 -5.84 -19.09
C ASP A 163 -0.73 -5.47 -18.98
N GLU A 164 0.13 -6.29 -19.60
CA GLU A 164 1.58 -6.14 -19.48
C GLU A 164 2.09 -4.78 -19.94
N GLY A 165 1.56 -4.24 -21.05
CA GLY A 165 1.96 -2.92 -21.54
C GLY A 165 1.66 -1.80 -20.53
N ARG A 166 0.52 -1.88 -19.84
CA ARG A 166 0.16 -0.92 -18.79
C ARG A 166 0.95 -1.09 -17.49
N LYS A 167 1.38 -2.32 -17.16
CA LYS A 167 2.30 -2.55 -16.05
C LYS A 167 3.63 -1.87 -16.29
N GLU A 168 4.18 -2.01 -17.52
CA GLU A 168 5.42 -1.36 -17.93
C GLU A 168 5.34 0.17 -17.86
N GLU A 169 4.15 0.76 -18.10
CA GLU A 169 3.94 2.20 -17.92
C GLU A 169 3.99 2.65 -16.45
N ILE A 170 3.45 1.83 -15.50
CA ILE A 170 3.29 2.25 -14.11
C ILE A 170 4.52 1.90 -13.25
N LEU A 171 5.18 0.80 -13.53
CA LEU A 171 6.31 0.32 -12.74
C LEU A 171 7.43 1.37 -12.57
N PRO A 172 7.81 2.16 -13.60
CA PRO A 172 8.78 3.25 -13.43
C PRO A 172 8.37 4.31 -12.40
N TYR A 173 7.06 4.59 -12.25
CA TYR A 173 6.58 5.53 -11.23
C TYR A 173 6.76 4.97 -9.82
N LEU A 174 6.51 3.68 -9.63
CA LEU A 174 6.73 3.00 -8.34
C LEU A 174 8.23 2.96 -7.99
N VAL A 175 9.10 2.73 -8.97
CA VAL A 175 10.56 2.80 -8.79
C VAL A 175 10.98 4.20 -8.34
N ARG A 176 10.47 5.26 -8.97
CA ARG A 176 10.75 6.65 -8.56
C ARG A 176 10.29 6.92 -7.13
N LEU A 177 9.10 6.44 -6.73
CA LEU A 177 8.61 6.57 -5.36
C LEU A 177 9.53 5.87 -4.33
N ARG A 178 10.02 4.68 -4.68
CA ARG A 178 11.03 3.97 -3.86
C ARG A 178 12.30 4.82 -3.70
N ASP A 179 12.78 5.38 -4.80
CA ASP A 179 14.04 6.14 -4.83
C ASP A 179 13.91 7.47 -4.06
N GLU A 180 12.69 8.04 -3.99
CA GLU A 180 12.37 9.16 -3.11
C GLU A 180 12.32 8.79 -1.62
N GLY A 181 12.50 7.53 -1.28
CA GLY A 181 12.60 7.05 0.11
C GLY A 181 11.27 6.89 0.83
N ILE A 182 10.15 6.83 0.12
CA ILE A 182 8.84 6.60 0.72
C ILE A 182 8.73 5.12 1.12
N PRO A 183 8.52 4.80 2.42
CA PRO A 183 8.37 3.41 2.86
C PRO A 183 7.12 2.79 2.26
N MET A 184 7.24 1.55 1.73
CA MET A 184 6.13 0.84 1.09
C MET A 184 6.05 -0.62 1.52
N VAL A 185 4.83 -1.13 1.66
CA VAL A 185 4.52 -2.55 1.62
C VAL A 185 3.82 -2.81 0.30
N TYR A 186 4.43 -3.64 -0.54
CA TYR A 186 3.96 -3.95 -1.88
C TYR A 186 3.52 -5.41 -1.95
N VAL A 187 2.25 -5.64 -2.16
CA VAL A 187 1.67 -6.98 -2.32
C VAL A 187 1.64 -7.33 -3.78
N SER A 188 2.23 -8.45 -4.16
CA SER A 188 2.14 -9.01 -5.49
C SER A 188 2.31 -10.54 -5.46
N HIS A 189 1.74 -11.21 -6.46
CA HIS A 189 2.02 -12.60 -6.78
C HIS A 189 2.99 -12.71 -7.97
N ASP A 190 3.44 -11.58 -8.53
CA ASP A 190 4.41 -11.50 -9.62
C ASP A 190 5.81 -11.26 -9.07
N ALA A 191 6.67 -12.28 -9.22
CA ALA A 191 8.06 -12.20 -8.77
C ALA A 191 8.90 -11.16 -9.57
N ALA A 192 8.55 -10.88 -10.83
CA ALA A 192 9.28 -9.93 -11.66
C ALA A 192 9.08 -8.50 -11.16
N GLU A 193 7.84 -8.12 -10.81
CA GLU A 193 7.54 -6.83 -10.17
C GLU A 193 8.35 -6.65 -8.88
N LEU A 194 8.33 -7.67 -8.01
CA LEU A 194 9.02 -7.61 -6.73
C LEU A 194 10.55 -7.55 -6.86
N ARG A 195 11.14 -8.25 -7.85
CA ARG A 195 12.58 -8.15 -8.11
C ARG A 195 13.03 -6.75 -8.49
N GLN A 196 12.17 -5.97 -9.12
CA GLN A 196 12.47 -4.58 -9.52
C GLN A 196 12.26 -3.58 -8.37
N LEU A 197 11.27 -3.82 -7.52
CA LEU A 197 10.82 -2.85 -6.53
C LEU A 197 11.33 -3.14 -5.11
N ALA A 198 11.27 -4.40 -4.67
CA ALA A 198 11.43 -4.74 -3.27
C ALA A 198 12.89 -4.74 -2.82
N THR A 199 13.12 -4.21 -1.63
CA THR A 199 14.42 -4.31 -0.93
C THR A 199 14.44 -5.46 0.07
N GLN A 200 13.25 -5.90 0.49
CA GLN A 200 13.03 -7.03 1.38
C GLN A 200 11.77 -7.78 0.94
N ILE A 201 11.78 -9.09 1.05
CA ILE A 201 10.65 -9.97 0.72
C ILE A 201 10.20 -10.72 1.97
N VAL A 202 8.89 -10.73 2.18
CA VAL A 202 8.19 -11.59 3.13
C VAL A 202 7.39 -12.60 2.31
N MET A 203 7.74 -13.87 2.38
CA MET A 203 6.98 -14.93 1.73
C MET A 203 5.85 -15.43 2.63
N LEU A 204 4.63 -15.37 2.11
CA LEU A 204 3.44 -15.89 2.79
C LEU A 204 2.95 -17.17 2.09
N LYS A 205 2.71 -18.22 2.89
CA LYS A 205 2.11 -19.47 2.43
C LYS A 205 1.13 -19.98 3.49
N ASN A 206 -0.11 -20.25 3.10
CA ASN A 206 -1.15 -20.78 3.99
C ASN A 206 -1.26 -20.00 5.32
N GLY A 207 -1.28 -18.66 5.24
CA GLY A 207 -1.39 -17.79 6.41
C GLY A 207 -0.12 -17.62 7.25
N ARG A 208 1.01 -18.22 6.86
CA ARG A 208 2.26 -18.15 7.63
C ARG A 208 3.40 -17.52 6.85
N VAL A 209 4.26 -16.78 7.54
CA VAL A 209 5.53 -16.33 6.99
C VAL A 209 6.48 -17.51 6.92
N THR A 210 6.90 -17.88 5.69
CA THR A 210 7.77 -19.02 5.44
C THR A 210 9.22 -18.63 5.15
N ALA A 211 9.43 -17.39 4.69
CA ALA A 211 10.77 -16.85 4.48
C ALA A 211 10.77 -15.32 4.57
N LEU A 212 11.89 -14.77 4.99
CA LEU A 212 12.17 -13.34 5.09
C LEU A 212 13.60 -13.08 4.58
N GLY A 213 13.76 -12.15 3.66
CA GLY A 213 15.11 -11.85 3.13
C GLY A 213 15.08 -10.86 1.98
N GLY A 214 16.18 -10.75 1.25
CA GLY A 214 16.26 -9.98 0.01
C GLY A 214 15.57 -10.69 -1.16
N VAL A 215 15.62 -10.10 -2.35
CA VAL A 215 14.98 -10.63 -3.59
C VAL A 215 15.42 -12.06 -3.97
N LYS A 216 16.54 -12.56 -3.44
CA LYS A 216 17.00 -13.95 -3.65
C LYS A 216 16.03 -14.99 -3.08
N VAL A 217 15.15 -14.62 -2.16
CA VAL A 217 14.13 -15.51 -1.58
C VAL A 217 13.04 -15.89 -2.61
N LEU A 218 12.96 -15.14 -3.72
CA LEU A 218 12.05 -15.40 -4.85
C LEU A 218 12.59 -16.41 -5.89
N ALA A 219 13.74 -17.00 -5.63
CA ALA A 219 14.40 -17.97 -6.52
C ALA A 219 13.73 -19.35 -6.44
#